data_5d229bbadf8f56fe77b31d4b433aed90
#
_entry.id   5d229bbadf8f56fe77b31d4b433aed90
#
_cell.length_a   1.000
_cell.length_b   1.000
_cell.length_c   1.000
_cell.angle_alpha   90.00
_cell.angle_beta   90.00
_cell.angle_gamma   90.00
#
_symmetry.space_group_name_H-M   'P 1'
#
loop_
_entity.id
_entity.type
_entity.pdbx_description
1 polymer ?
#
loop_
_entity_poly.entity_id
_entity_poly.type
_entity_poly.pdbx_seq_one_letter_code
_entity_poly.pdbx_strand_id
1 'polypeptide(L)'
;LKNYAQKGAVWIQRNIIKNRASKPERLRRLKKVVSEQDTLDFYYKPQLLNQVPTPPTLVADFIDYSVWIKPRGMLSQGSKWADHTALYRWIEMNYQPDGQIRQAWIVHRLDRATHGLMLIAHSKKIAASLSRAFEDNQVHKTYRALVWGQYPIETQTIQIPINEKQATSHVRLLNYDAKQNRSLVEIDIESGRKHQIRRHLSETGFPIIGDRMYGDSKLDEQLNPMPDLQLTAYKLCLQCPITQTDKCFTLETEQLDLLDVV
;
A
#
# COMPACT_ATOMS: atom_id res chain seq x y z
N LEU A 1 19.48 20.05 -8.83
CA LEU A 1 19.66 19.20 -7.66
C LEU A 1 18.57 19.42 -6.59
N LYS A 2 18.18 20.67 -6.24
CA LYS A 2 17.17 20.98 -5.22
C LYS A 2 15.84 20.23 -5.43
N ASN A 3 15.31 20.24 -6.63
CA ASN A 3 14.07 19.53 -6.98
C ASN A 3 14.20 17.99 -6.77
N TYR A 4 15.32 17.39 -7.18
CA TYR A 4 15.56 15.97 -7.00
C TYR A 4 15.76 15.58 -5.53
N ALA A 5 16.37 16.45 -4.74
CA ALA A 5 16.49 16.27 -3.30
C ALA A 5 15.10 16.25 -2.63
N GLN A 6 14.20 17.17 -3.00
CA GLN A 6 12.82 17.20 -2.51
C GLN A 6 12.04 15.94 -2.89
N LYS A 7 12.31 15.38 -4.07
CA LYS A 7 11.74 14.10 -4.54
C LYS A 7 12.39 12.86 -3.90
N GLY A 8 13.39 13.05 -3.03
CA GLY A 8 14.01 11.98 -2.24
C GLY A 8 15.09 11.18 -2.96
N ALA A 9 15.66 11.71 -4.06
CA ALA A 9 16.70 11.05 -4.84
C ALA A 9 18.12 11.30 -4.32
N VAL A 10 18.32 12.22 -3.39
CA VAL A 10 19.63 12.59 -2.83
C VAL A 10 19.76 12.03 -1.42
N TRP A 11 20.86 11.37 -1.16
CA TRP A 11 21.18 10.78 0.13
C TRP A 11 22.54 11.26 0.62
N ILE A 12 22.70 11.31 1.93
CA ILE A 12 23.98 11.59 2.58
C ILE A 12 24.32 10.49 3.56
N GLN A 13 25.56 10.04 3.49
CA GLN A 13 26.17 9.15 4.47
C GLN A 13 27.31 9.90 5.15
N ARG A 14 27.20 10.14 6.44
CA ARG A 14 28.23 10.84 7.20
C ARG A 14 29.30 9.87 7.64
N ASN A 15 30.56 10.25 7.43
CA ASN A 15 31.68 9.59 8.04
C ASN A 15 31.86 10.09 9.48
N ILE A 16 31.47 9.25 10.43
CA ILE A 16 31.65 9.54 11.85
C ILE A 16 33.04 9.08 12.26
N ILE A 17 33.78 9.97 12.91
CA ILE A 17 35.10 9.69 13.52
C ILE A 17 35.01 8.45 14.39
N LYS A 18 35.81 7.43 14.12
CA LYS A 18 35.96 6.08 14.73
C LYS A 18 35.42 4.92 13.86
N ASN A 19 35.72 4.88 12.57
CA ASN A 19 35.49 3.72 11.67
C ASN A 19 34.06 3.16 11.62
N ARG A 20 33.02 3.95 11.92
CA ARG A 20 31.62 3.59 11.68
C ARG A 20 30.96 4.63 10.79
N ALA A 21 30.71 4.26 9.54
CA ALA A 21 29.85 5.03 8.67
C ALA A 21 28.40 5.08 9.23
N SER A 22 27.78 6.26 9.24
CA SER A 22 26.36 6.36 9.58
C SER A 22 25.49 5.62 8.56
N LYS A 23 24.27 5.27 8.95
CA LYS A 23 23.29 4.81 7.94
C LYS A 23 23.02 5.97 6.98
N PRO A 24 22.92 5.70 5.65
CA PRO A 24 22.52 6.71 4.69
C PRO A 24 21.15 7.31 5.05
N GLU A 25 21.05 8.65 5.04
CA GLU A 25 19.80 9.38 5.26
C GLU A 25 19.44 10.22 4.04
N ARG A 26 18.13 10.45 3.80
CA ARG A 26 17.70 11.30 2.69
C ARG A 26 17.99 12.77 2.96
N LEU A 27 18.64 13.41 2.01
CA LEU A 27 18.91 14.83 2.01
C LEU A 27 17.81 15.57 1.23
N ARG A 28 16.67 15.86 1.85
CA ARG A 28 15.56 16.59 1.20
C ARG A 28 15.74 18.10 1.15
N ARG A 29 16.50 18.66 2.07
CA ARG A 29 16.82 20.09 2.14
C ARG A 29 18.32 20.28 2.00
N LEU A 30 18.75 21.00 0.96
CA LEU A 30 20.17 21.29 0.71
C LEU A 30 20.73 22.39 1.63
N LYS A 31 20.25 22.44 2.88
CA LYS A 31 20.73 23.38 3.91
C LYS A 31 21.71 22.72 4.91
N LYS A 32 21.88 21.39 4.83
CA LYS A 32 22.85 20.71 5.69
C LYS A 32 24.27 21.01 5.21
N VAL A 33 25.13 21.35 6.14
CA VAL A 33 26.57 21.47 5.88
C VAL A 33 27.11 20.07 5.58
N VAL A 34 27.85 19.93 4.50
CA VAL A 34 28.50 18.69 4.05
C VAL A 34 29.98 18.84 4.32
N SER A 35 30.61 17.85 4.92
CA SER A 35 32.05 17.78 5.14
C SER A 35 32.75 17.04 3.97
N GLU A 36 34.05 17.23 3.80
CA GLU A 36 34.84 16.53 2.77
C GLU A 36 34.81 15.00 2.90
N GLN A 37 34.51 14.49 4.08
CA GLN A 37 34.45 13.05 4.36
C GLN A 37 33.05 12.45 4.16
N ASP A 38 32.01 13.27 3.93
CA ASP A 38 30.66 12.79 3.71
C ASP A 38 30.51 12.23 2.27
N THR A 39 29.74 11.15 2.12
CA THR A 39 29.38 10.63 0.80
C THR A 39 27.99 11.11 0.43
N LEU A 40 27.86 11.67 -0.78
CA LEU A 40 26.58 12.05 -1.37
C LEU A 40 26.23 11.09 -2.50
N ASP A 41 25.13 10.37 -2.35
CA ASP A 41 24.57 9.53 -3.41
C ASP A 41 23.43 10.25 -4.10
N PHE A 42 23.48 10.32 -5.42
CA PHE A 42 22.40 10.82 -6.26
C PHE A 42 21.84 9.69 -7.13
N TYR A 43 20.65 9.23 -6.78
CA TYR A 43 19.94 8.19 -7.53
C TYR A 43 19.08 8.85 -8.62
N TYR A 44 19.62 8.89 -9.85
CA TYR A 44 18.96 9.53 -10.98
C TYR A 44 18.21 8.52 -11.86
N LYS A 45 16.88 8.56 -11.81
CA LYS A 45 15.99 7.79 -12.69
C LYS A 45 14.88 8.70 -13.21
N PRO A 46 15.07 9.34 -14.38
CA PRO A 46 14.16 10.37 -14.90
C PRO A 46 12.69 9.94 -14.94
N GLN A 47 12.41 8.71 -15.39
CA GLN A 47 11.05 8.18 -15.49
C GLN A 47 10.32 8.17 -14.13
N LEU A 48 11.01 7.87 -13.03
CA LEU A 48 10.43 7.93 -11.69
C LEU A 48 10.37 9.37 -11.17
N LEU A 49 11.42 10.14 -11.39
CA LEU A 49 11.52 11.51 -10.88
C LEU A 49 10.53 12.47 -11.54
N ASN A 50 10.11 12.19 -12.78
CA ASN A 50 9.12 12.98 -13.50
C ASN A 50 7.68 12.47 -13.31
N GLN A 51 7.50 11.35 -12.60
CA GLN A 51 6.17 10.80 -12.34
C GLN A 51 5.39 11.74 -11.42
N VAL A 52 4.15 12.06 -11.81
CA VAL A 52 3.17 12.76 -10.98
C VAL A 52 2.22 11.70 -10.44
N PRO A 53 2.14 11.50 -9.11
CA PRO A 53 1.24 10.53 -8.54
C PRO A 53 -0.21 11.00 -8.62
N THR A 54 -1.14 10.08 -8.89
CA THR A 54 -2.57 10.32 -8.68
C THR A 54 -2.79 10.68 -7.21
N PRO A 55 -3.52 11.76 -6.89
CA PRO A 55 -3.78 12.14 -5.50
C PRO A 55 -4.55 11.04 -4.75
N PRO A 56 -4.18 10.72 -3.51
CA PRO A 56 -4.98 9.87 -2.63
C PRO A 56 -6.17 10.64 -2.09
N THR A 57 -7.22 9.94 -1.68
CA THR A 57 -8.43 10.54 -1.11
C THR A 57 -8.44 10.36 0.41
N LEU A 58 -8.68 11.43 1.15
CA LEU A 58 -8.86 11.39 2.60
C LEU A 58 -10.25 10.80 2.92
N VAL A 59 -10.29 9.78 3.78
CA VAL A 59 -11.52 9.17 4.28
C VAL A 59 -11.90 9.74 5.65
N ALA A 60 -10.91 9.82 6.55
CA ALA A 60 -11.09 10.35 7.89
C ALA A 60 -9.79 10.93 8.47
N ASP A 61 -9.92 11.96 9.29
CA ASP A 61 -8.81 12.58 10.01
C ASP A 61 -9.12 12.62 11.52
N PHE A 62 -8.26 12.00 12.31
CA PHE A 62 -8.34 11.93 13.78
C PHE A 62 -7.21 12.73 14.45
N ILE A 63 -6.63 13.72 13.75
CA ILE A 63 -5.49 14.55 14.21
C ILE A 63 -4.20 13.73 14.33
N ASP A 64 -4.17 12.70 15.17
CA ASP A 64 -2.99 11.86 15.44
C ASP A 64 -2.80 10.74 14.41
N TYR A 65 -3.84 10.38 13.67
CA TYR A 65 -3.78 9.49 12.52
C TYR A 65 -4.89 9.81 11.53
N SER A 66 -4.74 9.39 10.31
CA SER A 66 -5.71 9.57 9.23
C SER A 66 -5.87 8.31 8.39
N VAL A 67 -7.00 8.19 7.72
CA VAL A 67 -7.36 7.08 6.84
C VAL A 67 -7.47 7.61 5.42
N TRP A 68 -6.83 6.93 4.49
CA TRP A 68 -6.72 7.34 3.10
C TRP A 68 -7.07 6.22 2.14
N ILE A 69 -7.63 6.56 0.99
CA ILE A 69 -7.69 5.67 -0.16
C ILE A 69 -6.40 5.88 -0.96
N LYS A 70 -5.53 4.87 -0.99
CA LYS A 70 -4.34 4.85 -1.81
C LYS A 70 -4.71 4.44 -3.24
N PRO A 71 -4.49 5.28 -4.27
CA PRO A 71 -4.75 4.89 -5.65
C PRO A 71 -3.76 3.82 -6.13
N ARG A 72 -4.15 3.08 -7.18
CA ARG A 72 -3.22 2.21 -7.92
C ARG A 72 -2.01 2.98 -8.43
N GLY A 73 -0.89 2.33 -8.53
CA GLY A 73 0.36 2.94 -8.99
C GLY A 73 1.11 3.74 -7.92
N MET A 74 0.43 4.23 -6.87
CA MET A 74 1.05 4.91 -5.74
C MET A 74 1.78 3.91 -4.82
N LEU A 75 2.98 4.27 -4.39
CA LEU A 75 3.76 3.49 -3.43
C LEU A 75 3.25 3.72 -2.00
N SER A 76 3.20 2.67 -1.18
CA SER A 76 3.02 2.83 0.27
C SER A 76 4.29 3.39 0.91
N GLN A 77 5.45 2.91 0.46
CA GLN A 77 6.77 3.30 0.96
C GLN A 77 7.68 3.68 -0.20
N GLY A 78 8.44 4.77 -0.04
CA GLY A 78 9.38 5.24 -1.05
C GLY A 78 10.55 4.28 -1.27
N SER A 79 11.16 4.37 -2.44
CA SER A 79 12.39 3.66 -2.82
C SER A 79 13.61 4.56 -2.69
N LYS A 80 14.83 4.01 -2.74
CA LYS A 80 16.06 4.82 -2.76
C LYS A 80 16.11 5.86 -3.88
N TRP A 81 15.43 5.60 -5.01
CA TRP A 81 15.40 6.45 -6.21
C TRP A 81 14.48 7.66 -6.08
N ALA A 82 13.35 7.50 -5.36
CA ALA A 82 12.38 8.56 -5.14
C ALA A 82 11.38 8.16 -4.05
N ASP A 83 10.78 9.14 -3.38
CA ASP A 83 9.68 8.89 -2.44
C ASP A 83 8.48 9.84 -2.60
N HIS A 84 8.57 10.84 -3.47
CA HIS A 84 7.48 11.79 -3.71
C HIS A 84 6.20 11.15 -4.26
N THR A 85 6.30 9.93 -4.82
CA THR A 85 5.18 9.11 -5.28
C THR A 85 4.66 8.14 -4.22
N ALA A 86 5.16 8.21 -2.99
CA ALA A 86 4.68 7.41 -1.87
C ALA A 86 3.63 8.17 -1.07
N LEU A 87 2.61 7.44 -0.58
CA LEU A 87 1.46 8.01 0.14
C LEU A 87 1.89 8.92 1.29
N TYR A 88 2.75 8.44 2.20
CA TYR A 88 3.19 9.23 3.35
C TYR A 88 3.85 10.55 2.94
N ARG A 89 4.66 10.50 1.87
CA ARG A 89 5.37 11.67 1.40
C ARG A 89 4.45 12.64 0.68
N TRP A 90 3.49 12.12 -0.09
CA TRP A 90 2.45 12.95 -0.70
C TRP A 90 1.67 13.71 0.36
N ILE A 91 1.28 13.04 1.46
CA ILE A 91 0.58 13.66 2.59
C ILE A 91 1.42 14.78 3.21
N GLU A 92 2.70 14.53 3.52
CA GLU A 92 3.60 15.55 4.07
C GLU A 92 3.76 16.79 3.18
N MET A 93 3.63 16.61 1.86
CA MET A 93 3.82 17.70 0.89
C MET A 93 2.53 18.46 0.56
N ASN A 94 1.39 17.81 0.62
CA ASN A 94 0.15 18.32 0.04
C ASN A 94 -1.01 18.43 1.04
N TYR A 95 -0.96 17.68 2.16
CA TYR A 95 -2.01 17.73 3.18
C TYR A 95 -1.55 18.57 4.37
N GLN A 96 -2.09 19.77 4.47
CA GLN A 96 -1.75 20.76 5.49
C GLN A 96 -3.03 21.29 6.14
N PRO A 97 -3.70 20.48 6.97
CA PRO A 97 -4.87 20.95 7.70
C PRO A 97 -4.44 22.14 8.60
N ASP A 98 -5.26 23.17 8.61
CA ASP A 98 -4.99 24.42 9.36
C ASP A 98 -3.67 25.10 9.00
N GLY A 99 -3.15 24.87 7.78
CA GLY A 99 -1.89 25.44 7.30
C GLY A 99 -0.63 24.82 7.88
N GLN A 100 -0.75 23.73 8.68
CA GLN A 100 0.38 23.06 9.32
C GLN A 100 0.77 21.78 8.59
N ILE A 101 2.08 21.62 8.36
CA ILE A 101 2.64 20.40 7.78
C ILE A 101 2.51 19.27 8.82
N ARG A 102 1.80 18.21 8.48
CA ARG A 102 1.76 16.99 9.29
C ARG A 102 2.84 16.02 8.87
N GLN A 103 3.53 15.46 9.84
CA GLN A 103 4.41 14.33 9.62
C GLN A 103 3.58 13.08 9.34
N ALA A 104 4.10 12.15 8.53
CA ALA A 104 3.39 10.95 8.16
C ALA A 104 4.27 9.70 8.35
N TRP A 105 3.81 8.79 9.20
CA TRP A 105 4.44 7.50 9.46
C TRP A 105 3.61 6.36 8.92
N ILE A 106 4.27 5.46 8.21
CA ILE A 106 3.66 4.24 7.67
C ILE A 106 3.57 3.22 8.81
N VAL A 107 2.40 2.65 9.02
CA VAL A 107 2.14 1.60 10.03
C VAL A 107 1.84 0.24 9.38
N HIS A 108 1.41 0.24 8.12
CA HIS A 108 1.24 -0.95 7.26
C HIS A 108 1.43 -0.57 5.80
N ARG A 109 1.31 -1.56 4.90
CA ARG A 109 1.53 -1.33 3.48
C ARG A 109 0.53 -2.08 2.61
N LEU A 110 0.23 -1.49 1.46
CA LEU A 110 -0.37 -2.14 0.30
C LEU A 110 0.68 -2.23 -0.82
N ASP A 111 0.50 -3.18 -1.71
CA ASP A 111 1.31 -3.25 -2.92
C ASP A 111 1.08 -2.02 -3.81
N ARG A 112 2.04 -1.70 -4.68
CA ARG A 112 1.93 -0.56 -5.59
C ARG A 112 0.65 -0.62 -6.44
N ALA A 113 0.32 -1.81 -6.95
CA ALA A 113 -0.84 -2.02 -7.80
C ALA A 113 -2.17 -2.16 -7.02
N THR A 114 -2.15 -2.39 -5.71
CA THR A 114 -3.35 -2.52 -4.88
C THR A 114 -3.94 -1.15 -4.57
N HIS A 115 -5.23 -1.00 -4.79
CA HIS A 115 -6.05 0.15 -4.40
C HIS A 115 -6.57 -0.01 -2.96
N GLY A 116 -7.00 1.09 -2.30
CA GLY A 116 -7.85 1.04 -1.12
C GLY A 116 -7.27 1.60 0.16
N LEU A 117 -7.86 1.22 1.29
CA LEU A 117 -7.68 1.85 2.59
C LEU A 117 -6.29 1.67 3.18
N MET A 118 -5.70 2.78 3.61
CA MET A 118 -4.45 2.82 4.37
C MET A 118 -4.53 3.77 5.56
N LEU A 119 -3.95 3.35 6.70
CA LEU A 119 -3.75 4.18 7.89
C LEU A 119 -2.39 4.87 7.84
N ILE A 120 -2.37 6.15 8.18
CA ILE A 120 -1.15 6.94 8.34
C ILE A 120 -1.18 7.58 9.73
N ALA A 121 -0.13 7.36 10.52
CA ALA A 121 0.03 8.01 11.81
C ALA A 121 0.69 9.38 11.65
N HIS A 122 0.37 10.32 12.54
CA HIS A 122 0.92 11.68 12.54
C HIS A 122 1.82 11.96 13.74
N SER A 123 2.00 11.00 14.65
CA SER A 123 2.98 11.05 15.73
C SER A 123 3.71 9.72 15.89
N LYS A 124 4.95 9.76 16.42
CA LYS A 124 5.74 8.54 16.65
C LYS A 124 5.05 7.59 17.65
N LYS A 125 4.38 8.13 18.66
CA LYS A 125 3.66 7.37 19.68
C LYS A 125 2.52 6.57 19.04
N ILE A 126 1.70 7.21 18.21
CA ILE A 126 0.59 6.55 17.52
C ILE A 126 1.10 5.59 16.45
N ALA A 127 2.18 5.94 15.74
CA ALA A 127 2.81 5.02 14.79
C ALA A 127 3.26 3.71 15.47
N ALA A 128 3.88 3.79 16.64
CA ALA A 128 4.28 2.61 17.39
C ALA A 128 3.08 1.77 17.87
N SER A 129 2.02 2.42 18.37
CA SER A 129 0.79 1.75 18.80
C SER A 129 0.09 1.05 17.65
N LEU A 130 -0.14 1.74 16.52
CA LEU A 130 -0.76 1.15 15.34
C LEU A 130 0.09 0.03 14.74
N SER A 131 1.42 0.20 14.63
CA SER A 131 2.30 -0.85 14.12
C SER A 131 2.20 -2.12 14.95
N ARG A 132 2.17 -2.00 16.29
CA ARG A 132 1.96 -3.14 17.18
C ARG A 132 0.60 -3.81 16.94
N ALA A 133 -0.48 -3.03 16.80
CA ALA A 133 -1.80 -3.57 16.50
C ALA A 133 -1.83 -4.39 15.19
N PHE A 134 -1.08 -3.95 14.16
CA PHE A 134 -0.91 -4.74 12.92
C PHE A 134 -0.05 -5.99 13.13
N GLU A 135 1.03 -5.92 13.91
CA GLU A 135 1.92 -7.04 14.23
C GLU A 135 1.19 -8.12 15.04
N ASP A 136 0.36 -7.69 15.99
CA ASP A 136 -0.44 -8.55 16.88
C ASP A 136 -1.76 -9.02 16.23
N ASN A 137 -1.97 -8.77 14.92
CA ASN A 137 -3.17 -9.09 14.16
C ASN A 137 -4.49 -8.56 14.78
N GLN A 138 -4.43 -7.44 15.49
CA GLN A 138 -5.60 -6.76 16.08
C GLN A 138 -6.32 -5.85 15.08
N VAL A 139 -5.81 -5.75 13.85
CA VAL A 139 -6.44 -4.99 12.76
C VAL A 139 -7.04 -5.96 11.77
N HIS A 140 -8.37 -5.94 11.65
CA HIS A 140 -9.09 -6.74 10.66
C HIS A 140 -9.03 -6.08 9.30
N LYS A 141 -8.68 -6.86 8.28
CA LYS A 141 -8.44 -6.39 6.90
C LYS A 141 -9.25 -7.24 5.94
N THR A 142 -10.21 -6.62 5.28
CA THR A 142 -11.01 -7.25 4.25
C THR A 142 -10.69 -6.64 2.90
N TYR A 143 -10.53 -7.47 1.90
CA TYR A 143 -10.28 -7.08 0.51
C TYR A 143 -11.40 -7.53 -0.39
N ARG A 144 -11.53 -6.89 -1.55
CA ARG A 144 -12.33 -7.38 -2.67
C ARG A 144 -11.46 -7.54 -3.89
N ALA A 145 -11.71 -8.59 -4.66
CA ALA A 145 -10.99 -8.85 -5.89
C ALA A 145 -11.91 -9.42 -6.95
N LEU A 146 -11.60 -9.11 -8.22
CA LEU A 146 -12.15 -9.83 -9.36
C LEU A 146 -11.14 -10.89 -9.80
N VAL A 147 -11.62 -12.12 -9.90
CA VAL A 147 -10.81 -13.27 -10.31
C VAL A 147 -11.41 -13.94 -11.54
N TRP A 148 -10.59 -14.59 -12.34
CA TRP A 148 -11.05 -15.42 -13.43
C TRP A 148 -11.67 -16.71 -12.93
N GLY A 149 -12.74 -17.16 -13.61
CA GLY A 149 -13.43 -18.41 -13.32
C GLY A 149 -14.55 -18.29 -12.27
N GLN A 150 -15.31 -19.37 -12.15
CA GLN A 150 -16.39 -19.51 -11.17
C GLN A 150 -15.83 -19.96 -9.82
N TYR A 151 -15.70 -19.02 -8.89
CA TYR A 151 -15.23 -19.31 -7.53
C TYR A 151 -16.24 -20.20 -6.78
N PRO A 152 -15.81 -21.16 -5.92
CA PRO A 152 -16.73 -21.97 -5.11
C PRO A 152 -17.69 -21.13 -4.26
N ILE A 153 -18.92 -21.63 -4.09
CA ILE A 153 -19.96 -20.95 -3.29
C ILE A 153 -19.60 -20.98 -1.80
N GLU A 154 -19.07 -22.11 -1.33
CA GLU A 154 -18.64 -22.25 0.06
C GLU A 154 -17.39 -21.40 0.33
N THR A 155 -17.32 -20.82 1.50
CA THR A 155 -16.13 -20.09 1.95
C THR A 155 -14.91 -21.01 1.98
N GLN A 156 -13.85 -20.62 1.29
CA GLN A 156 -12.59 -21.36 1.24
C GLN A 156 -11.58 -20.75 2.20
N THR A 157 -10.91 -21.60 2.99
CA THR A 157 -9.76 -21.20 3.81
C THR A 157 -8.48 -21.67 3.15
N ILE A 158 -7.65 -20.71 2.71
CA ILE A 158 -6.38 -20.96 2.04
C ILE A 158 -5.25 -20.78 3.04
N GLN A 159 -4.48 -21.85 3.31
CA GLN A 159 -3.38 -21.91 4.29
C GLN A 159 -2.08 -22.31 3.62
N ILE A 160 -1.70 -21.59 2.57
CA ILE A 160 -0.46 -21.83 1.84
C ILE A 160 0.63 -20.93 2.39
N PRO A 161 1.76 -21.47 2.89
CA PRO A 161 2.86 -20.64 3.43
C PRO A 161 3.48 -19.73 2.36
N ILE A 162 3.82 -18.51 2.75
CA ILE A 162 4.47 -17.53 1.87
C ILE A 162 5.87 -17.24 2.40
N ASN A 163 6.89 -17.61 1.61
CA ASN A 163 8.29 -17.53 2.01
C ASN A 163 8.52 -18.18 3.39
N GLU A 164 8.05 -19.45 3.54
CA GLU A 164 8.17 -20.28 4.75
C GLU A 164 7.42 -19.75 5.98
N LYS A 165 6.61 -18.70 5.82
CA LYS A 165 5.82 -18.11 6.90
C LYS A 165 4.35 -18.46 6.72
N GLN A 166 3.70 -18.85 7.79
CA GLN A 166 2.27 -19.11 7.77
C GLN A 166 1.49 -17.91 7.26
N ALA A 167 0.50 -18.19 6.43
CA ALA A 167 -0.40 -17.20 5.85
C ALA A 167 -1.79 -17.83 5.68
N THR A 168 -2.83 -17.14 6.16
CA THR A 168 -4.22 -17.58 6.06
C THR A 168 -5.06 -16.52 5.39
N SER A 169 -5.85 -16.93 4.41
CA SER A 169 -6.85 -16.10 3.73
C SER A 169 -8.19 -16.84 3.71
N HIS A 170 -9.27 -16.20 4.14
CA HIS A 170 -10.63 -16.69 4.04
C HIS A 170 -11.31 -15.99 2.88
N VAL A 171 -11.75 -16.75 1.90
CA VAL A 171 -12.29 -16.23 0.63
C VAL A 171 -13.72 -16.70 0.45
N ARG A 172 -14.64 -15.77 0.23
CA ARG A 172 -16.03 -16.06 -0.11
C ARG A 172 -16.45 -15.42 -1.42
N LEU A 173 -17.25 -16.13 -2.18
CA LEU A 173 -17.88 -15.62 -3.39
C LEU A 173 -18.93 -14.55 -3.01
N LEU A 174 -18.90 -13.40 -3.69
CA LEU A 174 -19.95 -12.39 -3.61
C LEU A 174 -20.89 -12.47 -4.82
N ASN A 175 -20.31 -12.56 -6.02
CA ASN A 175 -21.06 -12.66 -7.28
C ASN A 175 -20.24 -13.39 -8.34
N TYR A 176 -20.91 -14.04 -9.28
CA TYR A 176 -20.33 -14.66 -10.47
C TYR A 176 -20.99 -14.18 -11.74
N ASP A 177 -20.22 -13.58 -12.63
CA ASP A 177 -20.65 -13.21 -13.96
C ASP A 177 -20.32 -14.36 -14.95
N ALA A 178 -21.34 -15.14 -15.28
CA ALA A 178 -21.17 -16.27 -16.21
C ALA A 178 -20.84 -15.83 -17.66
N LYS A 179 -21.23 -14.62 -18.08
CA LYS A 179 -20.95 -14.11 -19.44
C LYS A 179 -19.47 -13.78 -19.62
N GLN A 180 -18.86 -13.25 -18.59
CA GLN A 180 -17.44 -12.86 -18.61
C GLN A 180 -16.54 -13.89 -17.91
N ASN A 181 -17.12 -14.96 -17.36
CA ASN A 181 -16.42 -15.99 -16.59
C ASN A 181 -15.50 -15.43 -15.52
N ARG A 182 -16.04 -14.53 -14.68
CA ARG A 182 -15.30 -13.88 -13.60
C ARG A 182 -16.11 -13.83 -12.31
N SER A 183 -15.44 -13.94 -11.19
CA SER A 183 -16.05 -13.86 -9.85
C SER A 183 -15.58 -12.65 -9.10
N LEU A 184 -16.50 -11.97 -8.42
CA LEU A 184 -16.19 -11.03 -7.35
C LEU A 184 -16.09 -11.81 -6.05
N VAL A 185 -14.94 -11.73 -5.40
CA VAL A 185 -14.69 -12.39 -4.11
C VAL A 185 -14.33 -11.38 -3.03
N GLU A 186 -14.69 -11.71 -1.79
CA GLU A 186 -14.28 -10.99 -0.59
C GLU A 186 -13.29 -11.84 0.19
N ILE A 187 -12.22 -11.21 0.68
CA ILE A 187 -11.09 -11.90 1.28
C ILE A 187 -10.75 -11.28 2.63
N ASP A 188 -10.86 -12.04 3.71
CA ASP A 188 -10.32 -11.69 5.02
C ASP A 188 -8.96 -12.34 5.21
N ILE A 189 -7.97 -11.58 5.71
CA ILE A 189 -6.62 -12.08 5.94
C ILE A 189 -6.22 -11.97 7.41
N GLU A 190 -5.67 -13.07 7.96
CA GLU A 190 -5.12 -13.08 9.32
C GLU A 190 -3.71 -12.52 9.38
N SER A 191 -2.96 -12.60 8.27
CA SER A 191 -1.59 -12.08 8.15
C SER A 191 -1.45 -11.14 6.96
N GLY A 192 -0.38 -10.37 6.91
CA GLY A 192 -0.08 -9.44 5.81
C GLY A 192 1.22 -9.81 5.09
N ARG A 193 1.37 -11.05 4.58
CA ARG A 193 2.57 -11.46 3.84
C ARG A 193 2.62 -10.78 2.48
N LYS A 194 3.83 -10.60 1.95
CA LYS A 194 4.02 -9.97 0.64
C LYS A 194 3.26 -10.72 -0.45
N HIS A 195 2.38 -10.01 -1.16
CA HIS A 195 1.52 -10.53 -2.24
C HIS A 195 0.60 -11.70 -1.81
N GLN A 196 0.24 -11.81 -0.53
CA GLN A 196 -0.49 -12.95 0.02
C GLN A 196 -1.73 -13.32 -0.78
N ILE A 197 -2.68 -12.40 -0.91
CA ILE A 197 -3.95 -12.64 -1.61
C ILE A 197 -3.71 -13.04 -3.07
N ARG A 198 -2.82 -12.33 -3.74
CA ARG A 198 -2.48 -12.55 -5.15
C ARG A 198 -1.94 -13.96 -5.39
N ARG A 199 -1.04 -14.42 -4.52
CA ARG A 199 -0.47 -15.77 -4.57
C ARG A 199 -1.49 -16.83 -4.21
N HIS A 200 -2.21 -16.65 -3.12
CA HIS A 200 -3.23 -17.62 -2.67
C HIS A 200 -4.28 -17.86 -3.74
N LEU A 201 -4.83 -16.79 -4.33
CA LEU A 201 -5.84 -16.94 -5.38
C LEU A 201 -5.27 -17.54 -6.67
N SER A 202 -4.06 -17.19 -7.07
CA SER A 202 -3.39 -17.79 -8.23
C SER A 202 -3.08 -19.26 -8.00
N GLU A 203 -2.52 -19.63 -6.84
CA GLU A 203 -2.13 -21.00 -6.50
C GLU A 203 -3.35 -21.94 -6.35
N THR A 204 -4.55 -21.38 -6.10
CA THR A 204 -5.81 -22.14 -6.05
C THR A 204 -6.58 -22.15 -7.38
N GLY A 205 -6.00 -21.60 -8.45
CA GLY A 205 -6.59 -21.63 -9.80
C GLY A 205 -7.56 -20.48 -10.11
N PHE A 206 -7.63 -19.46 -9.26
CA PHE A 206 -8.49 -18.28 -9.44
C PHE A 206 -7.64 -16.99 -9.49
N PRO A 207 -6.80 -16.79 -10.51
CA PRO A 207 -5.92 -15.64 -10.58
C PRO A 207 -6.71 -14.33 -10.65
N ILE A 208 -6.17 -13.29 -9.99
CA ILE A 208 -6.78 -11.95 -10.00
C ILE A 208 -6.59 -11.34 -11.38
N ILE A 209 -7.65 -10.76 -11.93
CA ILE A 209 -7.66 -10.03 -13.20
C ILE A 209 -6.67 -8.86 -13.14
N GLY A 210 -5.84 -8.70 -14.18
CA GLY A 210 -4.85 -7.65 -14.27
C GLY A 210 -3.60 -7.84 -13.40
N ASP A 211 -3.43 -9.00 -12.78
CA ASP A 211 -2.22 -9.33 -12.02
C ASP A 211 -1.07 -9.74 -12.94
N ARG A 212 -0.17 -8.81 -13.25
CA ARG A 212 0.97 -9.02 -14.15
C ARG A 212 2.06 -9.96 -13.63
N MET A 213 1.96 -10.45 -12.38
CA MET A 213 2.95 -11.36 -11.78
C MET A 213 2.40 -12.77 -11.54
N TYR A 214 1.14 -12.85 -11.15
CA TYR A 214 0.49 -14.10 -10.72
C TYR A 214 -0.82 -14.35 -11.47
N GLY A 215 -1.22 -13.45 -12.36
CA GLY A 215 -2.44 -13.53 -13.15
C GLY A 215 -2.31 -14.42 -14.39
N ASP A 216 -3.36 -14.47 -15.18
CA ASP A 216 -3.40 -15.12 -16.49
C ASP A 216 -3.34 -14.05 -17.60
N SER A 217 -2.15 -13.84 -18.16
CA SER A 217 -1.94 -12.82 -19.19
C SER A 217 -2.75 -13.07 -20.46
N LYS A 218 -3.03 -14.36 -20.81
CA LYS A 218 -3.80 -14.70 -22.00
C LYS A 218 -5.27 -14.33 -21.86
N LEU A 219 -5.82 -14.48 -20.65
CA LEU A 219 -7.18 -14.06 -20.35
C LEU A 219 -7.25 -12.52 -20.23
N ASP A 220 -6.27 -11.90 -19.58
CA ASP A 220 -6.22 -10.44 -19.42
C ASP A 220 -6.09 -9.70 -20.76
N GLU A 221 -5.36 -10.25 -21.74
CA GLU A 221 -5.21 -9.69 -23.10
C GLU A 221 -6.52 -9.67 -23.88
N GLN A 222 -7.55 -10.44 -23.50
CA GLN A 222 -8.87 -10.39 -24.12
C GLN A 222 -9.67 -9.15 -23.70
N LEU A 223 -9.25 -8.48 -22.62
CA LEU A 223 -9.86 -7.24 -22.14
C LEU A 223 -9.19 -6.03 -22.80
N ASN A 224 -9.99 -5.11 -23.33
CA ASN A 224 -9.49 -3.90 -23.97
C ASN A 224 -10.17 -2.65 -23.37
N PRO A 225 -9.43 -1.76 -22.69
CA PRO A 225 -7.98 -1.88 -22.40
C PRO A 225 -7.67 -2.97 -21.37
N MET A 226 -6.44 -3.53 -21.41
CA MET A 226 -5.97 -4.45 -20.40
C MET A 226 -6.02 -3.79 -19.01
N PRO A 227 -6.73 -4.37 -18.05
CA PRO A 227 -6.94 -3.74 -16.76
C PRO A 227 -5.68 -3.77 -15.89
N ASP A 228 -5.62 -2.84 -14.95
CA ASP A 228 -4.73 -2.95 -13.80
C ASP A 228 -5.26 -3.99 -12.78
N LEU A 229 -4.41 -4.37 -11.82
CA LEU A 229 -4.72 -5.35 -10.77
C LEU A 229 -6.08 -5.09 -10.11
N GLN A 230 -7.01 -5.98 -10.25
CA GLN A 230 -8.37 -5.89 -9.69
C GLN A 230 -8.42 -6.37 -8.23
N LEU A 231 -7.68 -5.65 -7.35
CA LEU A 231 -7.60 -5.92 -5.92
C LEU A 231 -7.70 -4.62 -5.12
N THR A 232 -8.66 -4.57 -4.20
CA THR A 232 -8.93 -3.39 -3.37
C THR A 232 -8.97 -3.75 -1.89
N ALA A 233 -8.23 -3.01 -1.06
CA ALA A 233 -8.35 -3.04 0.39
C ALA A 233 -9.65 -2.33 0.78
N TYR A 234 -10.71 -3.13 0.93
CA TYR A 234 -12.10 -2.69 1.00
C TYR A 234 -12.51 -2.19 2.37
N LYS A 235 -12.15 -2.95 3.42
CA LYS A 235 -12.56 -2.65 4.80
C LYS A 235 -11.39 -2.81 5.76
N LEU A 236 -11.35 -1.93 6.74
CA LEU A 236 -10.31 -1.93 7.77
C LEU A 236 -10.93 -1.58 9.13
N CYS A 237 -10.86 -2.51 10.09
CA CYS A 237 -11.39 -2.34 11.43
C CYS A 237 -10.29 -2.50 12.48
N LEU A 238 -10.29 -1.61 13.46
CA LEU A 238 -9.31 -1.60 14.55
C LEU A 238 -9.89 -0.93 15.79
N GLN A 239 -9.31 -1.22 16.95
CA GLN A 239 -9.53 -0.41 18.13
C GLN A 239 -8.73 0.90 18.02
N CYS A 240 -9.40 2.04 18.15
CA CYS A 240 -8.75 3.34 18.08
C CYS A 240 -7.69 3.48 19.19
N PRO A 241 -6.42 3.79 18.88
CA PRO A 241 -5.36 3.85 19.89
C PRO A 241 -5.52 5.03 20.87
N ILE A 242 -6.43 5.96 20.58
CA ILE A 242 -6.67 7.17 21.39
C ILE A 242 -7.88 6.96 22.30
N THR A 243 -9.03 6.59 21.71
CA THR A 243 -10.32 6.49 22.43
C THR A 243 -10.65 5.08 22.89
N GLN A 244 -9.87 4.08 22.49
CA GLN A 244 -10.10 2.64 22.76
C GLN A 244 -11.47 2.14 22.28
N THR A 245 -12.11 2.87 21.35
CA THR A 245 -13.37 2.47 20.70
C THR A 245 -13.09 1.78 19.37
N ASP A 246 -13.95 0.85 19.01
CA ASP A 246 -13.86 0.19 17.71
C ASP A 246 -14.19 1.17 16.58
N LYS A 247 -13.37 1.14 15.55
CA LYS A 247 -13.52 1.92 14.32
C LYS A 247 -13.44 1.00 13.13
N CYS A 248 -14.42 1.11 12.23
CA CYS A 248 -14.42 0.41 10.95
C CYS A 248 -14.57 1.43 9.82
N PHE A 249 -13.73 1.30 8.82
CA PHE A 249 -13.75 2.08 7.59
C PHE A 249 -14.06 1.13 6.44
N THR A 250 -15.02 1.49 5.63
CA THR A 250 -15.48 0.67 4.50
C THR A 250 -15.60 1.57 3.29
N LEU A 251 -15.16 1.10 2.13
CA LEU A 251 -15.32 1.82 0.86
C LEU A 251 -16.73 1.61 0.33
N GLU A 252 -17.31 2.66 -0.22
CA GLU A 252 -18.53 2.56 -1.02
C GLU A 252 -18.25 1.87 -2.36
N THR A 253 -19.28 1.38 -3.02
CA THR A 253 -19.14 0.63 -4.28
C THR A 253 -18.38 1.43 -5.34
N GLU A 254 -18.66 2.70 -5.48
CA GLU A 254 -18.03 3.62 -6.44
C GLU A 254 -16.55 3.87 -6.14
N GLN A 255 -16.12 3.59 -4.91
CA GLN A 255 -14.74 3.77 -4.44
C GLN A 255 -13.88 2.51 -4.61
N LEU A 256 -14.46 1.38 -5.04
CA LEU A 256 -13.74 0.10 -5.12
C LEU A 256 -12.67 0.09 -6.22
N ASP A 257 -12.83 0.90 -7.25
CA ASP A 257 -11.94 0.93 -8.41
C ASP A 257 -11.71 -0.50 -9.00
N LEU A 258 -12.77 -1.29 -9.06
CA LEU A 258 -12.84 -2.58 -9.73
C LEU A 258 -13.64 -2.44 -11.03
N LEU A 259 -13.31 -3.27 -12.02
CA LEU A 259 -14.14 -3.38 -13.23
C LEU A 259 -15.58 -3.70 -12.83
N ASP A 260 -16.55 -3.27 -13.64
CA ASP A 260 -17.99 -3.34 -13.37
C ASP A 260 -18.35 -4.52 -12.48
N VAL A 261 -18.70 -4.16 -11.25
CA VAL A 261 -19.17 -5.10 -10.23
C VAL A 261 -20.69 -5.13 -10.37
N VAL A 262 -21.17 -6.03 -11.19
CA VAL A 262 -22.62 -6.27 -11.32
C VAL A 262 -23.10 -7.21 -10.22
#